data_9f9d27ff1c914fd76564723db5590aff
#
_entry.id   9f9d27ff1c914fd76564723db5590aff
#
_cell.length_a   1.000
_cell.length_b   1.000
_cell.length_c   1.000
_cell.angle_alpha   90.00
_cell.angle_beta   90.00
_cell.angle_gamma   90.00
#
_symmetry.space_group_name_H-M   'P 1'
#
loop_
_entity.id
_entity.type
_entity.pdbx_description
1 polymer ?
#
loop_
_entity_poly.entity_id
_entity_poly.type
_entity_poly.pdbx_seq_one_letter_code
_entity_poly.pdbx_strand_id
1 'polypeptide(L)'
;RVRAMRDENGQEIEEAGPAIPVEVLGLSGVPAAGDEATVVRDEKKAREVALYRQGKFREVKLARQQKAKLENMFSNMAEGDVAELNVIVKADVQGSVEAIVQSLMELSTDEVKVKVVGSGVGGITETDATLAAASNAIIVGFNVRADGSARRIIENENIDLRYYSIIYELLNEIKAAMSGMLQPEFKQEIIGMAEVRDVFRHPKFGAIAGCMVTEGIVKRNNPIRVLRDNVVIFEGELESLRRFKDDVSEVRNGMECGIGVKNYNDVKVGDQIEVFEVVEVKRSI
;
A
#
# COMPACT_ATOMS: atom_id res chain seq x y z
N ARG A 1 40.00 -14.11 -12.03
CA ARG A 1 41.03 -13.73 -12.99
C ARG A 1 40.40 -12.96 -14.14
N VAL A 2 40.91 -11.75 -14.43
CA VAL A 2 40.54 -10.98 -15.62
C VAL A 2 41.00 -11.73 -16.86
N ARG A 3 40.12 -11.96 -17.83
CA ARG A 3 40.42 -12.62 -19.11
C ARG A 3 40.59 -11.66 -20.24
N ALA A 4 39.81 -10.59 -20.26
CA ALA A 4 39.87 -9.51 -21.23
C ALA A 4 39.33 -8.23 -20.61
N MET A 5 39.78 -7.09 -21.14
CA MET A 5 39.19 -5.77 -20.87
C MET A 5 38.81 -5.11 -22.19
N ARG A 6 37.73 -4.36 -22.17
CA ARG A 6 37.25 -3.58 -23.33
C ARG A 6 37.04 -2.13 -22.92
N ASP A 7 37.34 -1.24 -23.84
CA ASP A 7 37.06 0.19 -23.70
C ASP A 7 35.58 0.52 -23.96
N GLU A 8 35.23 1.80 -23.88
CA GLU A 8 33.88 2.32 -24.18
C GLU A 8 33.44 2.10 -25.64
N ASN A 9 34.38 1.81 -26.56
CA ASN A 9 34.10 1.52 -27.97
C ASN A 9 33.98 0.01 -28.23
N GLY A 10 34.17 -0.82 -27.20
CA GLY A 10 34.15 -2.28 -27.30
C GLY A 10 35.46 -2.90 -27.79
N GLN A 11 36.55 -2.10 -27.93
CA GLN A 11 37.86 -2.59 -28.35
C GLN A 11 38.62 -3.22 -27.16
N GLU A 12 39.30 -4.33 -27.45
CA GLU A 12 40.16 -4.96 -26.41
C GLU A 12 41.38 -4.10 -26.08
N ILE A 13 41.61 -3.90 -24.80
CA ILE A 13 42.73 -3.16 -24.27
C ILE A 13 43.51 -4.00 -23.25
N GLU A 14 44.83 -3.82 -23.20
CA GLU A 14 45.71 -4.54 -22.26
C GLU A 14 45.84 -3.78 -20.95
N GLU A 15 45.81 -2.47 -20.99
CA GLU A 15 45.93 -1.60 -19.82
C GLU A 15 44.87 -0.50 -19.82
N ALA A 16 44.38 -0.15 -18.64
CA ALA A 16 43.49 0.97 -18.42
C ALA A 16 44.09 1.89 -17.35
N GLY A 17 44.28 3.17 -17.70
CA GLY A 17 44.72 4.19 -16.77
C GLY A 17 43.60 4.66 -15.84
N PRO A 18 43.91 5.59 -14.90
CA PRO A 18 42.93 6.19 -14.03
C PRO A 18 41.79 6.88 -14.82
N ALA A 19 40.55 6.76 -14.32
CA ALA A 19 39.36 7.38 -14.88
C ALA A 19 38.95 6.91 -16.29
N ILE A 20 39.48 5.80 -16.79
CA ILE A 20 39.07 5.17 -18.02
C ILE A 20 37.97 4.15 -17.72
N PRO A 21 36.76 4.26 -18.34
CA PRO A 21 35.75 3.25 -18.17
C PRO A 21 36.12 1.98 -18.92
N VAL A 22 35.97 0.83 -18.27
CA VAL A 22 36.35 -0.46 -18.84
C VAL A 22 35.30 -1.54 -18.50
N GLU A 23 35.01 -2.38 -19.48
CA GLU A 23 34.29 -3.64 -19.27
C GLU A 23 35.33 -4.72 -18.92
N VAL A 24 35.18 -5.35 -17.77
CA VAL A 24 36.07 -6.41 -17.30
C VAL A 24 35.41 -7.77 -17.45
N LEU A 25 36.03 -8.65 -18.25
CA LEU A 25 35.53 -10.00 -18.52
C LEU A 25 36.30 -11.07 -17.72
N GLY A 26 35.59 -12.11 -17.29
CA GLY A 26 36.18 -13.31 -16.66
C GLY A 26 36.18 -13.30 -15.12
N LEU A 27 35.53 -12.35 -14.50
CA LEU A 27 35.25 -12.40 -13.05
C LEU A 27 34.24 -13.52 -12.74
N SER A 28 34.32 -14.10 -11.55
CA SER A 28 33.43 -15.16 -11.10
C SER A 28 32.04 -14.64 -10.64
N GLY A 29 31.89 -13.36 -10.50
CA GLY A 29 30.66 -12.67 -10.14
C GLY A 29 30.72 -11.19 -10.55
N VAL A 30 29.57 -10.52 -10.51
CA VAL A 30 29.46 -9.08 -10.78
C VAL A 30 29.67 -8.33 -9.47
N PRO A 31 30.64 -7.39 -9.37
CA PRO A 31 30.81 -6.56 -8.19
C PRO A 31 29.65 -5.55 -8.08
N ALA A 32 29.32 -5.18 -6.85
CA ALA A 32 28.36 -4.12 -6.61
C ALA A 32 28.99 -2.73 -6.82
N ALA A 33 28.15 -1.72 -7.04
CA ALA A 33 28.62 -0.34 -7.15
C ALA A 33 29.32 0.09 -5.84
N GLY A 34 30.51 0.69 -5.96
CA GLY A 34 31.33 1.10 -4.82
C GLY A 34 32.19 -0.01 -4.20
N ASP A 35 32.16 -1.24 -4.72
CA ASP A 35 33.05 -2.30 -4.29
C ASP A 35 34.52 -1.95 -4.60
N GLU A 36 35.40 -2.21 -3.63
CA GLU A 36 36.83 -1.97 -3.77
C GLU A 36 37.52 -3.06 -4.61
N ALA A 37 38.13 -2.66 -5.70
CA ALA A 37 38.95 -3.54 -6.53
C ALA A 37 40.45 -3.42 -6.19
N THR A 38 41.09 -4.55 -5.92
CA THR A 38 42.53 -4.60 -5.58
C THR A 38 43.25 -5.58 -6.50
N VAL A 39 44.36 -5.15 -7.09
CA VAL A 39 45.21 -6.02 -7.90
C VAL A 39 46.21 -6.74 -7.01
N VAL A 40 46.32 -8.06 -7.17
CA VAL A 40 47.30 -8.90 -6.48
C VAL A 40 48.12 -9.70 -7.48
N ARG A 41 49.40 -9.91 -7.13
CA ARG A 41 50.36 -10.55 -8.03
C ARG A 41 50.13 -12.06 -8.21
N ASP A 42 49.53 -12.72 -7.22
CA ASP A 42 49.37 -14.17 -7.17
C ASP A 42 47.89 -14.54 -7.07
N GLU A 43 47.41 -15.41 -7.96
CA GLU A 43 46.03 -15.90 -7.99
C GLU A 43 45.64 -16.63 -6.70
N LYS A 44 46.56 -17.37 -6.07
CA LYS A 44 46.30 -18.05 -4.80
C LYS A 44 46.02 -17.03 -3.69
N LYS A 45 46.81 -15.97 -3.65
CA LYS A 45 46.65 -14.88 -2.69
C LYS A 45 45.37 -14.06 -2.93
N ALA A 46 45.02 -13.86 -4.21
CA ALA A 46 43.75 -13.23 -4.56
C ALA A 46 42.54 -14.03 -4.02
N ARG A 47 42.59 -15.35 -4.17
CA ARG A 47 41.53 -16.24 -3.69
C ARG A 47 41.46 -16.25 -2.15
N GLU A 48 42.55 -16.30 -1.47
CA GLU A 48 42.60 -16.25 -0.01
C GLU A 48 42.00 -14.91 0.54
N VAL A 49 42.40 -13.77 -0.04
CA VAL A 49 41.87 -12.46 0.35
C VAL A 49 40.40 -12.35 0.03
N ALA A 50 39.96 -12.83 -1.13
CA ALA A 50 38.54 -12.81 -1.52
C ALA A 50 37.66 -13.65 -0.56
N LEU A 51 38.12 -14.88 -0.21
CA LEU A 51 37.40 -15.74 0.75
C LEU A 51 37.36 -15.09 2.16
N TYR A 52 38.43 -14.47 2.60
CA TYR A 52 38.45 -13.79 3.88
C TYR A 52 37.47 -12.61 3.92
N ARG A 53 37.51 -11.74 2.88
CA ARG A 53 36.57 -10.60 2.76
C ARG A 53 35.10 -11.06 2.67
N GLN A 54 34.83 -12.11 1.88
CA GLN A 54 33.49 -12.69 1.76
C GLN A 54 32.97 -13.23 3.10
N GLY A 55 33.83 -13.92 3.87
CA GLY A 55 33.51 -14.39 5.21
C GLY A 55 33.15 -13.24 6.16
N LYS A 56 34.02 -12.20 6.21
CA LYS A 56 33.76 -10.99 7.00
C LYS A 56 32.46 -10.28 6.62
N PHE A 57 32.21 -10.15 5.33
CA PHE A 57 30.96 -9.50 4.83
C PHE A 57 29.73 -10.30 5.22
N ARG A 58 29.83 -11.63 5.15
CA ARG A 58 28.75 -12.54 5.56
C ARG A 58 28.46 -12.43 7.06
N GLU A 59 29.48 -12.38 7.91
CA GLU A 59 29.35 -12.19 9.36
C GLU A 59 28.63 -10.86 9.69
N VAL A 60 29.08 -9.75 9.08
CA VAL A 60 28.47 -8.43 9.27
C VAL A 60 27.03 -8.40 8.80
N LYS A 61 26.74 -9.03 7.65
CA LYS A 61 25.37 -9.12 7.11
C LYS A 61 24.46 -9.92 8.06
N LEU A 62 24.93 -11.06 8.56
CA LEU A 62 24.17 -11.89 9.50
C LEU A 62 23.92 -11.15 10.82
N ALA A 63 24.92 -10.45 11.35
CA ALA A 63 24.77 -9.64 12.57
C ALA A 63 23.74 -8.51 12.40
N ARG A 64 23.77 -7.82 11.25
CA ARG A 64 22.76 -6.80 10.90
C ARG A 64 21.36 -7.39 10.77
N GLN A 65 21.22 -8.56 10.12
CA GLN A 65 19.93 -9.25 9.97
C GLN A 65 19.38 -9.69 11.33
N GLN A 66 20.22 -10.20 12.23
CA GLN A 66 19.80 -10.58 13.58
C GLN A 66 19.34 -9.36 14.39
N LYS A 67 20.07 -8.24 14.30
CA LYS A 67 19.66 -6.99 14.95
C LYS A 67 18.34 -6.45 14.41
N ALA A 68 18.20 -6.37 13.08
CA ALA A 68 16.96 -5.94 12.43
C ALA A 68 15.78 -6.88 12.75
N LYS A 69 16.01 -8.20 12.86
CA LYS A 69 14.98 -9.16 13.24
C LYS A 69 14.50 -8.96 14.69
N LEU A 70 15.41 -8.62 15.61
CA LEU A 70 15.04 -8.27 16.98
C LEU A 70 14.27 -6.96 17.05
N GLU A 71 14.72 -5.91 16.35
CA GLU A 71 14.02 -4.63 16.26
C GLU A 71 12.63 -4.80 15.68
N ASN A 72 12.48 -5.55 14.58
CA ASN A 72 11.18 -5.85 13.97
C ASN A 72 10.25 -6.68 14.87
N MET A 73 10.79 -7.62 15.68
CA MET A 73 9.98 -8.34 16.67
C MET A 73 9.37 -7.40 17.73
N PHE A 74 10.11 -6.41 18.19
CA PHE A 74 9.63 -5.42 19.13
C PHE A 74 8.64 -4.44 18.50
N SER A 75 8.88 -4.01 17.24
CA SER A 75 7.96 -3.13 16.50
C SER A 75 6.64 -3.82 16.17
N ASN A 76 6.67 -5.07 15.71
CA ASN A 76 5.45 -5.83 15.40
C ASN A 76 4.59 -6.15 16.63
N MET A 77 5.14 -6.08 17.85
CA MET A 77 4.36 -6.19 19.08
C MET A 77 3.66 -4.87 19.46
N ALA A 78 4.10 -3.75 18.91
CA ALA A 78 3.60 -2.40 19.22
C ALA A 78 2.74 -1.80 18.10
N GLU A 79 2.97 -2.21 16.86
CA GLU A 79 2.24 -1.78 15.67
C GLU A 79 1.16 -2.82 15.34
N GLY A 80 -0.09 -2.37 15.08
CA GLY A 80 -1.18 -3.22 14.60
C GLY A 80 -0.85 -3.88 13.25
N ASP A 81 -1.79 -4.61 12.67
CA ASP A 81 -1.65 -5.33 11.41
C ASP A 81 -1.24 -4.38 10.25
N VAL A 82 0.06 -4.22 10.02
CA VAL A 82 0.61 -3.51 8.87
C VAL A 82 0.53 -4.43 7.65
N ALA A 83 -0.11 -4.01 6.58
CA ALA A 83 -0.17 -4.78 5.36
C ALA A 83 1.21 -4.83 4.69
N GLU A 84 1.66 -6.02 4.26
CA GLU A 84 2.93 -6.21 3.56
C GLU A 84 2.67 -6.54 2.08
N LEU A 85 3.27 -5.77 1.16
CA LEU A 85 3.33 -6.09 -0.26
C LEU A 85 4.67 -6.71 -0.58
N ASN A 86 4.70 -8.03 -0.80
CA ASN A 86 5.90 -8.76 -1.15
C ASN A 86 6.19 -8.65 -2.65
N VAL A 87 7.43 -8.31 -3.00
CA VAL A 87 7.86 -8.10 -4.40
C VAL A 87 9.17 -8.85 -4.66
N ILE A 88 9.27 -9.49 -5.82
CA ILE A 88 10.52 -10.02 -6.37
C ILE A 88 10.88 -9.18 -7.59
N VAL A 89 12.12 -8.66 -7.63
CA VAL A 89 12.61 -7.77 -8.68
C VAL A 89 13.67 -8.47 -9.51
N LYS A 90 13.43 -8.59 -10.82
CA LYS A 90 14.43 -9.07 -11.80
C LYS A 90 14.65 -8.02 -12.86
N ALA A 91 15.90 -7.70 -13.15
CA ALA A 91 16.25 -6.71 -14.16
C ALA A 91 17.43 -7.15 -15.03
N ASP A 92 17.64 -6.43 -16.10
CA ASP A 92 18.69 -6.67 -17.08
C ASP A 92 20.11 -6.40 -16.52
N VAL A 93 20.25 -5.39 -15.67
CA VAL A 93 21.54 -4.98 -15.06
C VAL A 93 21.40 -4.67 -13.58
N GLN A 94 22.53 -4.75 -12.87
CA GLN A 94 22.58 -4.54 -11.42
C GLN A 94 22.13 -3.14 -11.01
N GLY A 95 22.51 -2.10 -11.76
CA GLY A 95 22.10 -0.73 -11.47
C GLY A 95 20.57 -0.53 -11.53
N SER A 96 19.89 -1.19 -12.47
CA SER A 96 18.42 -1.20 -12.56
C SER A 96 17.80 -1.87 -11.34
N VAL A 97 18.36 -3.02 -10.89
CA VAL A 97 17.89 -3.71 -9.68
C VAL A 97 17.98 -2.80 -8.46
N GLU A 98 19.15 -2.19 -8.25
CA GLU A 98 19.41 -1.32 -7.09
C GLU A 98 18.49 -0.10 -7.08
N ALA A 99 18.33 0.59 -8.24
CA ALA A 99 17.46 1.74 -8.37
C ALA A 99 15.99 1.40 -8.10
N ILE A 100 15.50 0.28 -8.65
CA ILE A 100 14.12 -0.17 -8.43
C ILE A 100 13.90 -0.56 -6.97
N VAL A 101 14.81 -1.34 -6.38
CA VAL A 101 14.68 -1.77 -4.98
C VAL A 101 14.67 -0.58 -4.03
N GLN A 102 15.57 0.38 -4.23
CA GLN A 102 15.59 1.60 -3.42
C GLN A 102 14.29 2.39 -3.55
N SER A 103 13.85 2.64 -4.77
CA SER A 103 12.59 3.38 -5.01
C SER A 103 11.38 2.66 -4.43
N LEU A 104 11.33 1.32 -4.50
CA LEU A 104 10.25 0.54 -3.89
C LEU A 104 10.25 0.64 -2.37
N MET A 105 11.42 0.66 -1.72
CA MET A 105 11.51 0.82 -0.27
C MET A 105 11.05 2.21 0.17
N GLU A 106 11.32 3.26 -0.62
CA GLU A 106 10.87 4.64 -0.37
C GLU A 106 9.35 4.82 -0.49
N LEU A 107 8.65 3.92 -1.20
CA LEU A 107 7.19 3.94 -1.28
C LEU A 107 6.49 3.44 -0.02
N SER A 108 7.19 2.75 0.87
CA SER A 108 6.61 2.19 2.09
C SER A 108 6.02 3.27 2.98
N THR A 109 4.82 3.00 3.49
CA THR A 109 4.10 3.86 4.45
C THR A 109 3.95 3.14 5.79
N ASP A 110 3.41 3.81 6.80
CA ASP A 110 3.15 3.20 8.11
C ASP A 110 2.06 2.12 8.05
N GLU A 111 1.14 2.19 7.08
CA GLU A 111 0.03 1.26 6.93
C GLU A 111 0.32 0.11 5.95
N VAL A 112 1.14 0.35 4.90
CA VAL A 112 1.52 -0.64 3.89
C VAL A 112 3.02 -0.59 3.66
N LYS A 113 3.71 -1.69 3.92
CA LYS A 113 5.16 -1.82 3.70
C LYS A 113 5.45 -2.64 2.45
N VAL A 114 6.32 -2.13 1.57
CA VAL A 114 6.85 -2.91 0.45
C VAL A 114 8.05 -3.71 0.93
N LYS A 115 8.00 -5.02 0.72
CA LYS A 115 9.06 -5.95 1.12
C LYS A 115 9.65 -6.65 -0.10
N VAL A 116 10.87 -6.31 -0.44
CA VAL A 116 11.59 -7.01 -1.51
C VAL A 116 12.11 -8.35 -0.97
N VAL A 117 11.43 -9.44 -1.34
CA VAL A 117 11.74 -10.81 -0.90
C VAL A 117 12.93 -11.38 -1.64
N GLY A 118 13.07 -11.00 -2.91
CA GLY A 118 14.18 -11.41 -3.75
C GLY A 118 14.49 -10.36 -4.82
N SER A 119 15.75 -10.24 -5.19
CA SER A 119 16.18 -9.36 -6.27
C SER A 119 17.38 -9.96 -6.98
N GLY A 120 17.51 -9.70 -8.29
CA GLY A 120 18.66 -10.18 -9.04
C GLY A 120 18.66 -9.79 -10.51
N VAL A 121 19.80 -10.03 -11.14
CA VAL A 121 20.05 -9.76 -12.56
C VAL A 121 19.70 -10.99 -13.41
N GLY A 122 19.22 -10.76 -14.61
CA GLY A 122 18.90 -11.79 -15.61
C GLY A 122 17.43 -12.15 -15.65
N GLY A 123 17.11 -13.18 -16.44
CA GLY A 123 15.73 -13.65 -16.62
C GLY A 123 15.10 -14.19 -15.32
N ILE A 124 13.79 -14.28 -15.31
CA ILE A 124 13.02 -14.85 -14.21
C ILE A 124 13.09 -16.37 -14.34
N THR A 125 13.60 -17.02 -13.30
CA THR A 125 13.85 -18.47 -13.26
C THR A 125 12.78 -19.21 -12.45
N GLU A 126 12.80 -20.53 -12.55
CA GLU A 126 11.95 -21.43 -11.74
C GLU A 126 12.08 -21.15 -10.22
N THR A 127 13.32 -20.91 -9.76
CA THR A 127 13.58 -20.57 -8.35
C THR A 127 12.89 -19.29 -7.92
N ASP A 128 12.89 -18.27 -8.78
CA ASP A 128 12.22 -16.99 -8.50
C ASP A 128 10.69 -17.19 -8.43
N ALA A 129 10.13 -18.00 -9.34
CA ALA A 129 8.71 -18.34 -9.34
C ALA A 129 8.29 -19.12 -8.09
N THR A 130 9.09 -20.12 -7.69
CA THR A 130 8.85 -20.91 -6.46
C THR A 130 8.92 -20.02 -5.22
N LEU A 131 9.87 -19.09 -5.16
CA LEU A 131 9.99 -18.14 -4.06
C LEU A 131 8.77 -17.18 -4.01
N ALA A 132 8.28 -16.75 -5.17
CA ALA A 132 7.09 -15.90 -5.25
C ALA A 132 5.84 -16.64 -4.73
N ALA A 133 5.64 -17.89 -5.13
CA ALA A 133 4.56 -18.72 -4.62
C ALA A 133 4.62 -18.87 -3.10
N ALA A 134 5.81 -19.19 -2.56
CA ALA A 134 6.01 -19.40 -1.12
C ALA A 134 5.83 -18.13 -0.27
N SER A 135 6.08 -16.95 -0.84
CA SER A 135 6.01 -15.66 -0.15
C SER A 135 4.78 -14.83 -0.54
N ASN A 136 3.90 -15.33 -1.38
CA ASN A 136 2.77 -14.59 -1.96
C ASN A 136 3.23 -13.23 -2.54
N ALA A 137 4.29 -13.27 -3.35
CA ALA A 137 4.94 -12.09 -3.89
C ALA A 137 4.57 -11.84 -5.35
N ILE A 138 4.50 -10.57 -5.73
CA ILE A 138 4.42 -10.14 -7.13
C ILE A 138 5.81 -10.23 -7.75
N ILE A 139 5.91 -10.75 -8.98
CA ILE A 139 7.16 -10.76 -9.74
C ILE A 139 7.18 -9.58 -10.70
N VAL A 140 8.22 -8.79 -10.60
CA VAL A 140 8.48 -7.64 -11.48
C VAL A 140 9.71 -7.92 -12.35
N GLY A 141 9.51 -7.97 -13.66
CA GLY A 141 10.56 -8.12 -14.66
C GLY A 141 10.83 -6.80 -15.38
N PHE A 142 11.99 -6.20 -15.16
CA PHE A 142 12.42 -4.97 -15.83
C PHE A 142 13.37 -5.30 -16.97
N ASN A 143 12.94 -5.08 -18.22
CA ASN A 143 13.66 -5.45 -19.46
C ASN A 143 14.02 -6.94 -19.58
N VAL A 144 13.45 -7.82 -18.76
CA VAL A 144 13.70 -9.26 -18.76
C VAL A 144 12.41 -10.04 -18.94
N ARG A 145 12.53 -11.34 -19.21
CA ARG A 145 11.38 -12.22 -19.39
C ARG A 145 11.54 -13.50 -18.56
N ALA A 146 10.43 -14.17 -18.27
CA ALA A 146 10.43 -15.46 -17.63
C ALA A 146 10.80 -16.57 -18.62
N ASP A 147 11.58 -17.54 -18.16
CA ASP A 147 11.86 -18.76 -18.91
C ASP A 147 10.63 -19.69 -18.97
N GLY A 148 10.72 -20.76 -19.78
CA GLY A 148 9.60 -21.67 -20.00
C GLY A 148 9.19 -22.46 -18.76
N SER A 149 10.12 -22.77 -17.84
CA SER A 149 9.84 -23.46 -16.58
C SER A 149 9.19 -22.54 -15.56
N ALA A 150 9.71 -21.31 -15.43
CA ALA A 150 9.12 -20.29 -14.58
C ALA A 150 7.67 -19.95 -14.98
N ARG A 151 7.39 -19.80 -16.28
CA ARG A 151 6.03 -19.51 -16.77
C ARG A 151 5.01 -20.56 -16.35
N ARG A 152 5.36 -21.84 -16.42
CA ARG A 152 4.47 -22.93 -16.00
C ARG A 152 4.10 -22.85 -14.52
N ILE A 153 5.08 -22.52 -13.67
CA ILE A 153 4.83 -22.35 -12.22
C ILE A 153 3.96 -21.11 -11.99
N ILE A 154 4.29 -19.99 -12.64
CA ILE A 154 3.55 -18.72 -12.52
C ILE A 154 2.08 -18.91 -12.91
N GLU A 155 1.81 -19.63 -14.00
CA GLU A 155 0.46 -19.94 -14.47
C GLU A 155 -0.28 -20.89 -13.51
N ASN A 156 0.39 -21.96 -13.04
CA ASN A 156 -0.20 -22.95 -12.15
C ASN A 156 -0.55 -22.37 -10.77
N GLU A 157 0.32 -21.52 -10.22
CA GLU A 157 0.17 -20.91 -8.89
C GLU A 157 -0.55 -19.56 -8.94
N ASN A 158 -0.97 -19.09 -10.13
CA ASN A 158 -1.60 -17.78 -10.35
C ASN A 158 -0.80 -16.59 -9.77
N ILE A 159 0.51 -16.61 -9.98
CA ILE A 159 1.41 -15.56 -9.49
C ILE A 159 1.25 -14.31 -10.37
N ASP A 160 1.13 -13.13 -9.76
CA ASP A 160 1.10 -11.87 -10.49
C ASP A 160 2.49 -11.55 -11.06
N LEU A 161 2.63 -11.64 -12.37
CA LEU A 161 3.86 -11.36 -13.11
C LEU A 161 3.67 -10.15 -14.02
N ARG A 162 4.49 -9.13 -13.82
CA ARG A 162 4.42 -7.89 -14.60
C ARG A 162 5.76 -7.55 -15.22
N TYR A 163 5.72 -7.00 -16.43
CA TYR A 163 6.90 -6.61 -17.19
C TYR A 163 6.90 -5.10 -17.44
N TYR A 164 8.05 -4.48 -17.22
CA TYR A 164 8.23 -3.05 -17.41
C TYR A 164 9.52 -2.75 -18.18
N SER A 165 9.53 -1.62 -18.86
CA SER A 165 10.71 -1.02 -19.50
C SER A 165 10.95 0.40 -19.00
N ILE A 166 10.01 0.96 -18.24
CA ILE A 166 10.06 2.32 -17.67
C ILE A 166 9.86 2.20 -16.15
N ILE A 167 10.82 2.73 -15.37
CA ILE A 167 10.79 2.63 -13.89
C ILE A 167 9.57 3.34 -13.32
N TYR A 168 9.18 4.49 -13.86
CA TYR A 168 8.04 5.26 -13.35
C TYR A 168 6.69 4.52 -13.49
N GLU A 169 6.51 3.75 -14.57
CA GLU A 169 5.31 2.92 -14.76
C GLU A 169 5.24 1.83 -13.67
N LEU A 170 6.35 1.15 -13.44
CA LEU A 170 6.49 0.16 -12.39
C LEU A 170 6.11 0.74 -11.01
N LEU A 171 6.69 1.89 -10.66
CA LEU A 171 6.44 2.53 -9.37
C LEU A 171 4.97 2.97 -9.22
N ASN A 172 4.37 3.49 -10.29
CA ASN A 172 2.96 3.91 -10.28
C ASN A 172 2.01 2.72 -10.10
N GLU A 173 2.29 1.58 -10.73
CA GLU A 173 1.47 0.38 -10.55
C GLU A 173 1.63 -0.23 -9.16
N ILE A 174 2.83 -0.23 -8.60
CA ILE A 174 3.04 -0.67 -7.20
C ILE A 174 2.32 0.28 -6.22
N LYS A 175 2.35 1.59 -6.43
CA LYS A 175 1.56 2.56 -5.66
C LYS A 175 0.06 2.26 -5.75
N ALA A 176 -0.44 1.96 -6.95
CA ALA A 176 -1.85 1.61 -7.13
C ALA A 176 -2.20 0.31 -6.39
N ALA A 177 -1.33 -0.70 -6.42
CA ALA A 177 -1.51 -1.94 -5.67
C ALA A 177 -1.52 -1.70 -4.15
N MET A 178 -0.59 -0.88 -3.63
CA MET A 178 -0.56 -0.48 -2.22
C MET A 178 -1.82 0.29 -1.82
N SER A 179 -2.28 1.22 -2.66
CA SER A 179 -3.52 1.99 -2.41
C SER A 179 -4.75 1.07 -2.29
N GLY A 180 -4.78 -0.01 -3.08
CA GLY A 180 -5.82 -1.04 -3.00
C GLY A 180 -5.76 -1.88 -1.71
N MET A 181 -4.65 -1.87 -0.98
CA MET A 181 -4.47 -2.57 0.30
C MET A 181 -4.81 -1.69 1.52
N LEU A 182 -4.97 -0.38 1.33
CA LEU A 182 -5.37 0.52 2.40
C LEU A 182 -6.78 0.21 2.88
N GLN A 183 -6.99 0.30 4.19
CA GLN A 183 -8.34 0.25 4.73
C GLN A 183 -9.13 1.48 4.24
N PRO A 184 -10.40 1.28 3.81
CA PRO A 184 -11.23 2.38 3.37
C PRO A 184 -11.45 3.38 4.51
N GLU A 185 -11.45 4.66 4.19
CA GLU A 185 -11.83 5.70 5.11
C GLU A 185 -13.33 5.95 5.00
N PHE A 186 -14.02 5.94 6.14
CA PHE A 186 -15.43 6.23 6.20
C PHE A 186 -15.65 7.71 6.48
N LYS A 187 -16.19 8.46 5.51
CA LYS A 187 -16.58 9.85 5.69
C LYS A 187 -18.08 9.96 5.90
N GLN A 188 -18.44 10.84 6.80
CA GLN A 188 -19.83 11.18 7.03
C GLN A 188 -20.20 12.37 6.14
N GLU A 189 -21.13 12.16 5.23
CA GLU A 189 -21.67 13.22 4.37
C GLU A 189 -23.08 13.59 4.81
N ILE A 190 -23.35 14.86 5.02
CA ILE A 190 -24.68 15.37 5.36
C ILE A 190 -25.53 15.30 4.11
N ILE A 191 -26.62 14.52 4.16
CA ILE A 191 -27.54 14.34 3.03
C ILE A 191 -28.83 15.16 3.18
N GLY A 192 -29.14 15.61 4.39
CA GLY A 192 -30.32 16.42 4.62
C GLY A 192 -30.37 17.04 6.00
N MET A 193 -31.16 18.11 6.12
CA MET A 193 -31.41 18.80 7.36
C MET A 193 -32.91 19.10 7.51
N ALA A 194 -33.42 18.90 8.71
CA ALA A 194 -34.81 19.19 9.04
C ALA A 194 -34.88 20.03 10.33
N GLU A 195 -35.70 21.08 10.30
CA GLU A 195 -35.97 21.94 11.45
C GLU A 195 -37.20 21.47 12.21
N VAL A 196 -37.10 21.33 13.53
CA VAL A 196 -38.21 20.96 14.40
C VAL A 196 -39.10 22.16 14.62
N ARG A 197 -40.34 22.10 14.11
CA ARG A 197 -41.35 23.16 14.25
C ARG A 197 -42.36 22.91 15.35
N ASP A 198 -42.61 21.61 15.65
CA ASP A 198 -43.54 21.20 16.69
C ASP A 198 -43.10 19.89 17.33
N VAL A 199 -43.56 19.59 18.54
CA VAL A 199 -43.20 18.35 19.25
C VAL A 199 -44.49 17.70 19.79
N PHE A 200 -44.79 16.50 19.31
CA PHE A 200 -45.93 15.70 19.73
C PHE A 200 -45.50 14.55 20.63
N ARG A 201 -46.23 14.32 21.72
CA ARG A 201 -45.94 13.16 22.60
C ARG A 201 -46.95 12.04 22.32
N HIS A 202 -46.42 10.89 21.91
CA HIS A 202 -47.26 9.70 21.64
C HIS A 202 -47.03 8.65 22.73
N PRO A 203 -48.10 8.04 23.30
CA PRO A 203 -47.96 7.09 24.41
C PRO A 203 -47.08 5.85 24.13
N LYS A 204 -46.98 5.44 22.87
CA LYS A 204 -46.23 4.24 22.44
C LYS A 204 -44.88 4.56 21.80
N PHE A 205 -44.71 5.75 21.21
CA PHE A 205 -43.51 6.09 20.41
C PHE A 205 -42.68 7.25 20.99
N GLY A 206 -43.03 7.71 22.20
CA GLY A 206 -42.28 8.82 22.84
C GLY A 206 -42.52 10.17 22.17
N ALA A 207 -41.48 10.98 22.06
CA ALA A 207 -41.53 12.28 21.41
C ALA A 207 -41.42 12.12 19.89
N ILE A 208 -42.34 12.70 19.15
CA ILE A 208 -42.33 12.80 17.69
C ILE A 208 -42.13 14.27 17.33
N ALA A 209 -41.05 14.57 16.63
CA ALA A 209 -40.75 15.91 16.14
C ALA A 209 -41.51 16.15 14.80
N GLY A 210 -42.38 17.16 14.77
CA GLY A 210 -42.95 17.72 13.54
C GLY A 210 -41.91 18.62 12.87
N CYS A 211 -41.34 18.17 11.78
CA CYS A 211 -40.20 18.82 11.14
C CYS A 211 -40.53 19.32 9.74
N MET A 212 -39.83 20.36 9.31
CA MET A 212 -39.75 20.79 7.91
C MET A 212 -38.34 20.47 7.42
N VAL A 213 -38.25 19.74 6.30
CA VAL A 213 -36.95 19.51 5.65
C VAL A 213 -36.49 20.81 5.00
N THR A 214 -35.38 21.37 5.48
CA THR A 214 -34.81 22.65 5.03
C THR A 214 -33.80 22.46 3.92
N GLU A 215 -33.07 21.35 3.94
CA GLU A 215 -32.05 21.02 2.94
C GLU A 215 -32.01 19.52 2.65
N GLY A 216 -31.70 19.14 1.40
CA GLY A 216 -31.46 17.80 0.97
C GLY A 216 -32.64 16.82 1.15
N ILE A 217 -32.36 15.65 1.71
CA ILE A 217 -33.29 14.54 1.84
C ILE A 217 -33.13 13.88 3.22
N VAL A 218 -34.24 13.67 3.90
CA VAL A 218 -34.29 12.85 5.13
C VAL A 218 -34.66 11.42 4.75
N LYS A 219 -33.78 10.46 5.06
CA LYS A 219 -34.01 9.03 4.82
C LYS A 219 -34.17 8.28 6.14
N ARG A 220 -35.11 7.33 6.20
CA ARG A 220 -35.45 6.60 7.43
C ARG A 220 -34.31 5.77 8.03
N ASN A 221 -33.46 5.18 7.18
CA ASN A 221 -32.44 4.22 7.64
C ASN A 221 -31.05 4.85 7.87
N ASN A 222 -30.95 6.16 7.75
CA ASN A 222 -29.69 6.87 7.92
C ASN A 222 -29.51 7.33 9.36
N PRO A 223 -28.28 7.40 9.84
CA PRO A 223 -27.96 7.98 11.14
C PRO A 223 -28.25 9.49 11.14
N ILE A 224 -28.52 10.00 12.32
CA ILE A 224 -28.89 11.40 12.51
C ILE A 224 -28.14 12.02 13.68
N ARG A 225 -28.07 13.35 13.67
CA ARG A 225 -27.67 14.17 14.81
C ARG A 225 -28.78 15.18 15.12
N VAL A 226 -29.00 15.38 16.40
CA VAL A 226 -29.88 16.48 16.86
C VAL A 226 -28.97 17.63 17.30
N LEU A 227 -29.21 18.80 16.70
CA LEU A 227 -28.46 20.01 17.00
C LEU A 227 -29.38 20.99 17.72
N ARG A 228 -28.86 21.62 18.78
CA ARG A 228 -29.50 22.74 19.48
C ARG A 228 -28.49 23.89 19.53
N ASP A 229 -28.90 25.05 19.05
CA ASP A 229 -28.03 26.23 18.94
C ASP A 229 -26.71 25.91 18.18
N ASN A 230 -26.81 25.15 17.10
CA ASN A 230 -25.70 24.64 16.27
C ASN A 230 -24.71 23.71 17.02
N VAL A 231 -25.10 23.16 18.17
CA VAL A 231 -24.29 22.19 18.92
C VAL A 231 -24.95 20.81 18.82
N VAL A 232 -24.18 19.79 18.48
CA VAL A 232 -24.66 18.40 18.46
C VAL A 232 -24.92 17.95 19.91
N ILE A 233 -26.16 17.68 20.24
CA ILE A 233 -26.59 17.24 21.58
C ILE A 233 -26.90 15.75 21.66
N PHE A 234 -27.19 15.12 20.50
CA PHE A 234 -27.47 13.71 20.41
C PHE A 234 -27.08 13.18 19.02
N GLU A 235 -26.56 11.95 18.96
CA GLU A 235 -26.30 11.19 17.72
C GLU A 235 -26.95 9.80 17.87
N GLY A 236 -27.68 9.38 16.85
CA GLY A 236 -28.41 8.12 16.87
C GLY A 236 -29.09 7.81 15.55
N GLU A 237 -30.19 7.06 15.60
CA GLU A 237 -30.95 6.59 14.47
C GLU A 237 -32.39 7.10 14.50
N LEU A 238 -33.01 7.18 13.33
CA LEU A 238 -34.46 7.43 13.24
C LEU A 238 -35.22 6.16 13.64
N GLU A 239 -36.18 6.30 14.55
CA GLU A 239 -37.12 5.24 14.87
C GLU A 239 -38.27 5.20 13.87
N SER A 240 -38.78 6.37 13.49
CA SER A 240 -39.87 6.50 12.52
C SER A 240 -39.74 7.74 11.67
N LEU A 241 -40.12 7.63 10.40
CA LEU A 241 -40.25 8.74 9.48
C LEU A 241 -41.64 8.67 8.85
N ARG A 242 -42.47 9.70 9.10
CA ARG A 242 -43.88 9.71 8.65
C ARG A 242 -44.19 11.01 7.91
N ARG A 243 -45.05 10.90 6.95
CA ARG A 243 -45.68 12.07 6.31
C ARG A 243 -47.19 11.95 6.46
N PHE A 244 -47.76 12.91 7.19
CA PHE A 244 -49.16 12.82 7.66
C PHE A 244 -49.39 11.57 8.53
N LYS A 245 -50.04 10.54 8.00
CA LYS A 245 -50.30 9.28 8.71
C LYS A 245 -49.51 8.09 8.15
N ASP A 246 -48.85 8.27 7.02
CA ASP A 246 -48.16 7.20 6.29
C ASP A 246 -46.69 7.13 6.64
N ASP A 247 -46.16 5.93 6.84
CA ASP A 247 -44.72 5.68 6.97
C ASP A 247 -44.09 5.82 5.60
N VAL A 248 -43.00 6.62 5.54
CA VAL A 248 -42.27 6.88 4.29
C VAL A 248 -40.80 6.52 4.45
N SER A 249 -40.17 6.18 3.34
CA SER A 249 -38.73 5.86 3.31
C SER A 249 -37.85 7.10 3.21
N GLU A 250 -38.33 8.14 2.54
CA GLU A 250 -37.61 9.40 2.33
C GLU A 250 -38.58 10.61 2.31
N VAL A 251 -38.06 11.78 2.71
CA VAL A 251 -38.76 13.06 2.60
C VAL A 251 -37.79 14.11 2.06
N ARG A 252 -38.20 14.86 1.05
CA ARG A 252 -37.39 15.83 0.34
C ARG A 252 -37.53 17.24 0.89
N ASN A 253 -36.58 18.10 0.55
CA ASN A 253 -36.59 19.52 0.88
C ASN A 253 -37.96 20.18 0.60
N GLY A 254 -38.35 21.07 1.52
CA GLY A 254 -39.63 21.81 1.45
C GLY A 254 -40.84 21.00 1.87
N MET A 255 -40.69 19.76 2.35
CA MET A 255 -41.81 18.93 2.80
C MET A 255 -41.80 18.76 4.32
N GLU A 256 -43.03 18.71 4.89
CA GLU A 256 -43.21 18.41 6.31
C GLU A 256 -43.19 16.90 6.57
N CYS A 257 -42.64 16.54 7.73
CA CYS A 257 -42.57 15.15 8.18
C CYS A 257 -42.61 15.05 9.71
N GLY A 258 -43.01 13.90 10.20
CA GLY A 258 -42.89 13.52 11.60
C GLY A 258 -41.70 12.59 11.79
N ILE A 259 -40.76 12.97 12.65
CA ILE A 259 -39.53 12.25 12.94
C ILE A 259 -39.58 11.73 14.37
N GLY A 260 -39.52 10.42 14.56
CA GLY A 260 -39.22 9.78 15.86
C GLY A 260 -37.73 9.45 15.95
N VAL A 261 -37.07 9.92 17.00
CA VAL A 261 -35.65 9.61 17.25
C VAL A 261 -35.57 8.48 18.26
N LYS A 262 -34.84 7.45 17.92
CA LYS A 262 -34.66 6.26 18.75
C LYS A 262 -33.90 6.59 20.04
N ASN A 263 -34.47 6.22 21.19
CA ASN A 263 -33.90 6.44 22.53
C ASN A 263 -33.66 7.91 22.92
N TYR A 264 -34.33 8.87 22.26
CA TYR A 264 -34.20 10.28 22.58
C TYR A 264 -35.53 10.99 22.62
N ASN A 265 -35.87 11.58 23.77
CA ASN A 265 -37.17 12.22 24.04
C ASN A 265 -37.12 13.72 24.37
N ASP A 266 -35.91 14.31 24.40
CA ASP A 266 -35.71 15.74 24.76
C ASP A 266 -35.62 16.65 23.52
N VAL A 267 -36.30 16.28 22.43
CA VAL A 267 -36.40 17.13 21.23
C VAL A 267 -37.25 18.34 21.55
N LYS A 268 -36.79 19.53 21.14
CA LYS A 268 -37.49 20.81 21.34
C LYS A 268 -37.72 21.54 20.02
N VAL A 269 -38.69 22.42 20.03
CA VAL A 269 -38.92 23.34 18.90
C VAL A 269 -37.69 24.22 18.70
N GLY A 270 -37.25 24.35 17.45
CA GLY A 270 -36.01 25.03 17.06
C GLY A 270 -34.77 24.16 16.98
N ASP A 271 -34.84 22.88 17.44
CA ASP A 271 -33.77 21.94 17.21
C ASP A 271 -33.66 21.61 15.69
N GLN A 272 -32.47 21.28 15.25
CA GLN A 272 -32.23 20.81 13.87
C GLN A 272 -31.85 19.33 13.91
N ILE A 273 -32.41 18.57 12.96
CA ILE A 273 -32.09 17.16 12.76
C ILE A 273 -31.26 17.03 11.48
N GLU A 274 -30.00 16.76 11.63
CA GLU A 274 -29.06 16.50 10.55
C GLU A 274 -29.07 15.02 10.23
N VAL A 275 -29.27 14.69 8.97
CA VAL A 275 -29.22 13.32 8.47
C VAL A 275 -27.94 13.17 7.67
N PHE A 276 -27.15 12.17 7.99
CA PHE A 276 -25.90 11.90 7.29
C PHE A 276 -25.80 10.46 6.78
N GLU A 277 -24.93 10.26 5.84
CA GLU A 277 -24.61 8.97 5.25
C GLU A 277 -23.13 8.69 5.48
N VAL A 278 -22.81 7.44 5.79
CA VAL A 278 -21.42 7.01 5.90
C VAL A 278 -20.99 6.49 4.55
N VAL A 279 -20.16 7.25 3.85
CA VAL A 279 -19.65 6.91 2.52
C VAL A 279 -18.23 6.37 2.64
N GLU A 280 -17.99 5.23 2.02
CA GLU A 280 -16.67 4.64 1.90
C GLU A 280 -15.86 5.41 0.86
N VAL A 281 -14.77 6.04 1.28
CA VAL A 281 -13.84 6.77 0.40
C VAL A 281 -12.58 5.95 0.20
N LYS A 282 -12.27 5.62 -1.07
CA LYS A 282 -11.02 4.97 -1.42
C LYS A 282 -9.86 5.94 -1.21
N ARG A 283 -8.88 5.52 -0.41
CA ARG A 283 -7.67 6.28 -0.17
C ARG A 283 -6.63 5.96 -1.25
N SER A 284 -5.79 6.93 -1.58
CA SER A 284 -4.63 6.77 -2.48
C SER A 284 -3.36 7.23 -1.77
N ILE A 285 -2.25 6.54 -2.02
CA ILE A 285 -0.90 6.87 -1.52
C ILE A 285 -0.25 7.93 -2.40
#